data_69aac171c33d2fe7f4db80162712d957
#
_entry.id   69aac171c33d2fe7f4db80162712d957
#
_cell.length_a   1.000
_cell.length_b   1.000
_cell.length_c   1.000
_cell.angle_alpha   90.00
_cell.angle_beta   90.00
_cell.angle_gamma   90.00
#
_symmetry.space_group_name_H-M   'P 1'
#
loop_
_entity.id
_entity.type
_entity.pdbx_description
1 polymer ?
#
loop_
_entity_poly.entity_id
_entity_poly.type
_entity_poly.pdbx_seq_one_letter_code
_entity_poly.pdbx_strand_id
1 'polypeptide(L)'
;MLHSHLCEYFRHPKILEEMLKHRRNRYPKQILFKTYRNRHSESFWIKLHGIAPGKKSAQLKAEMLNDREIRVSIHNAVGFTLTIPPQMSMDYFTVSINGQTFALDHPAKTNITFVKKRKWQMSDSIPTVDFRKGTGILDVYLKSLRLIIPTNATKALQNVADHFAHPYTNGFDPQIYVHYPVYTANQVPAHIFG
;
A
#
# COMPACT_ATOMS: atom_id res chain seq x y z
N MET A 1 16.84 -16.80 -20.20
CA MET A 1 15.87 -17.42 -21.15
C MET A 1 14.56 -17.92 -20.53
N LEU A 2 14.28 -17.76 -19.26
CA LEU A 2 13.09 -18.35 -18.59
C LEU A 2 11.86 -17.44 -18.49
N HIS A 3 12.00 -16.12 -18.64
CA HIS A 3 10.86 -15.19 -18.47
C HIS A 3 9.92 -15.11 -19.67
N SER A 4 10.40 -15.33 -20.90
CA SER A 4 9.57 -15.30 -22.12
C SER A 4 8.55 -16.44 -22.16
N HIS A 5 8.94 -17.63 -21.74
CA HIS A 5 8.04 -18.80 -21.72
C HIS A 5 6.90 -18.68 -20.70
N LEU A 6 7.12 -18.01 -19.57
CA LEU A 6 6.07 -17.74 -18.59
C LEU A 6 4.98 -16.82 -19.16
N CYS A 7 5.36 -15.80 -19.93
CA CYS A 7 4.38 -14.90 -20.56
C CYS A 7 3.53 -15.61 -21.62
N GLU A 8 4.12 -16.51 -22.42
CA GLU A 8 3.40 -17.33 -23.39
C GLU A 8 2.45 -18.31 -22.70
N TYR A 9 2.89 -18.94 -21.62
CA TYR A 9 2.07 -19.85 -20.82
C TYR A 9 0.80 -19.14 -20.29
N PHE A 10 0.93 -17.94 -19.74
CA PHE A 10 -0.23 -17.16 -19.23
C PHE A 10 -1.12 -16.59 -20.34
N ARG A 11 -0.66 -16.53 -21.59
CA ARG A 11 -1.49 -16.14 -22.75
C ARG A 11 -2.30 -17.30 -23.33
N HIS A 12 -2.08 -18.53 -22.87
CA HIS A 12 -2.82 -19.67 -23.38
C HIS A 12 -4.30 -19.59 -23.00
N PRO A 13 -5.24 -19.64 -23.97
CA PRO A 13 -6.68 -19.42 -23.72
C PRO A 13 -7.25 -20.30 -22.61
N LYS A 14 -6.88 -21.58 -22.56
CA LYS A 14 -7.34 -22.53 -21.54
C LYS A 14 -6.92 -22.15 -20.13
N ILE A 15 -5.73 -21.57 -19.96
CA ILE A 15 -5.24 -21.12 -18.65
C ILE A 15 -6.02 -19.88 -18.22
N LEU A 16 -6.24 -18.95 -19.13
CA LEU A 16 -7.05 -17.77 -18.87
C LEU A 16 -8.49 -18.16 -18.51
N GLU A 17 -9.12 -19.07 -19.24
CA GLU A 17 -10.44 -19.61 -18.94
C GLU A 17 -10.49 -20.26 -17.55
N GLU A 18 -9.47 -21.04 -17.19
CA GLU A 18 -9.38 -21.65 -15.86
C GLU A 18 -9.22 -20.61 -14.76
N MET A 19 -8.33 -19.62 -14.96
CA MET A 19 -8.16 -18.52 -13.99
C MET A 19 -9.44 -17.70 -13.81
N LEU A 20 -10.23 -17.46 -14.86
CA LEU A 20 -11.48 -16.72 -14.81
C LEU A 20 -12.61 -17.44 -14.05
N LYS A 21 -12.52 -18.77 -13.93
CA LYS A 21 -13.46 -19.55 -13.08
C LYS A 21 -13.26 -19.26 -11.59
N HIS A 22 -12.06 -18.86 -11.19
CA HIS A 22 -11.71 -18.60 -9.81
C HIS A 22 -11.90 -17.13 -9.45
N ARG A 23 -12.96 -16.82 -8.72
CA ARG A 23 -13.19 -15.48 -8.17
C ARG A 23 -12.61 -15.37 -6.78
N ARG A 24 -11.80 -14.33 -6.57
CA ARG A 24 -11.29 -14.03 -5.23
C ARG A 24 -12.45 -13.68 -4.29
N ASN A 25 -12.53 -14.37 -3.16
CA ASN A 25 -13.44 -13.97 -2.10
C ASN A 25 -12.99 -12.61 -1.54
N ARG A 26 -13.82 -11.58 -1.68
CA ARG A 26 -13.53 -10.23 -1.18
C ARG A 26 -13.63 -10.12 0.34
N TYR A 27 -14.38 -11.01 0.96
CA TYR A 27 -14.67 -11.00 2.40
C TYR A 27 -14.37 -12.37 3.03
N PRO A 28 -13.09 -12.81 3.06
CA PRO A 28 -12.74 -14.07 3.70
C PRO A 28 -13.02 -13.99 5.20
N LYS A 29 -13.44 -15.12 5.80
CA LYS A 29 -13.72 -15.21 7.24
C LYS A 29 -12.49 -14.90 8.10
N GLN A 30 -11.29 -15.17 7.59
CA GLN A 30 -10.03 -14.94 8.28
C GLN A 30 -9.05 -14.20 7.38
N ILE A 31 -8.37 -13.21 7.96
CA ILE A 31 -7.27 -12.47 7.36
C ILE A 31 -6.04 -12.65 8.25
N LEU A 32 -4.93 -13.05 7.66
CA LEU A 32 -3.62 -12.95 8.28
C LEU A 32 -2.77 -12.02 7.42
N PHE A 33 -2.35 -10.91 7.99
CA PHE A 33 -1.67 -9.86 7.26
C PHE A 33 -0.45 -9.36 8.01
N LYS A 34 0.68 -9.31 7.32
CA LYS A 34 1.92 -8.73 7.82
C LYS A 34 2.49 -7.78 6.78
N THR A 35 2.83 -6.57 7.20
CA THR A 35 3.45 -5.58 6.33
C THR A 35 4.74 -5.04 6.94
N TYR A 36 5.71 -4.76 6.09
CA TYR A 36 6.97 -4.10 6.41
C TYR A 36 7.02 -2.66 5.88
N ARG A 37 5.97 -2.22 5.18
CA ARG A 37 5.91 -0.91 4.54
C ARG A 37 4.52 -0.31 4.65
N ASN A 38 4.45 0.98 4.96
CA ASN A 38 3.19 1.69 5.11
C ASN A 38 2.33 1.71 3.82
N ARG A 39 2.96 1.67 2.64
CA ARG A 39 2.24 1.65 1.36
C ARG A 39 1.48 0.35 1.07
N HIS A 40 1.93 -0.78 1.63
CA HIS A 40 1.25 -2.07 1.52
C HIS A 40 0.39 -2.28 2.76
N SER A 41 -0.67 -1.50 2.87
CA SER A 41 -1.46 -1.36 4.10
C SER A 41 -2.82 -2.05 4.03
N GLU A 42 -3.25 -2.52 2.86
CA GLU A 42 -4.59 -3.07 2.66
C GLU A 42 -4.58 -4.58 2.47
N SER A 43 -5.50 -5.25 3.13
CA SER A 43 -5.78 -6.67 2.94
C SER A 43 -7.27 -6.93 3.12
N PHE A 44 -7.96 -7.23 2.00
CA PHE A 44 -9.40 -7.48 1.96
C PHE A 44 -10.22 -6.34 2.59
N TRP A 45 -10.89 -6.61 3.72
CA TRP A 45 -11.74 -5.68 4.44
C TRP A 45 -11.03 -4.94 5.59
N ILE A 46 -9.69 -5.01 5.64
CA ILE A 46 -8.85 -4.31 6.62
C ILE A 46 -7.83 -3.42 5.92
N LYS A 47 -7.68 -2.19 6.45
CA LYS A 47 -6.62 -1.24 6.07
C LYS A 47 -5.84 -0.79 7.30
N LEU A 48 -4.54 -1.05 7.35
CA LEU A 48 -3.64 -0.55 8.40
C LEU A 48 -3.25 0.91 8.15
N HIS A 49 -3.15 1.70 9.21
CA HIS A 49 -2.78 3.13 9.12
C HIS A 49 -1.31 3.41 9.49
N GLY A 50 -0.49 2.41 9.45
CA GLY A 50 0.94 2.55 9.59
C GLY A 50 1.56 1.66 10.64
N ILE A 51 2.85 1.49 10.51
CA ILE A 51 3.69 0.75 11.44
C ILE A 51 4.04 1.69 12.60
N ALA A 52 3.94 1.21 13.83
CA ALA A 52 4.28 1.99 15.01
C ALA A 52 5.75 2.46 14.98
N PRO A 53 6.07 3.67 15.46
CA PRO A 53 7.41 4.21 15.48
C PRO A 53 8.43 3.24 16.09
N GLY A 54 9.58 3.11 15.44
CA GLY A 54 10.66 2.21 15.88
C GLY A 54 10.42 0.72 15.60
N LYS A 55 9.30 0.33 14.99
CA LYS A 55 9.00 -1.06 14.62
C LYS A 55 9.30 -1.32 13.15
N LYS A 56 9.75 -2.55 12.83
CA LYS A 56 10.10 -2.96 11.46
C LYS A 56 8.90 -3.47 10.66
N SER A 57 7.85 -3.93 11.34
CA SER A 57 6.66 -4.49 10.70
C SER A 57 5.44 -4.35 11.59
N ALA A 58 4.26 -4.32 10.98
CA ALA A 58 2.98 -4.50 11.65
C ALA A 58 2.35 -5.83 11.24
N GLN A 59 1.62 -6.45 12.16
CA GLN A 59 0.91 -7.71 11.94
C GLN A 59 -0.54 -7.58 12.39
N LEU A 60 -1.42 -8.22 11.66
CA LEU A 60 -2.85 -8.28 11.99
C LEU A 60 -3.38 -9.67 11.66
N LYS A 61 -4.14 -10.23 12.59
CA LYS A 61 -5.06 -11.34 12.35
C LYS A 61 -6.46 -10.84 12.63
N ALA A 62 -7.35 -10.93 11.65
CA ALA A 62 -8.76 -10.61 11.83
C ALA A 62 -9.60 -11.83 11.47
N GLU A 63 -10.67 -12.05 12.22
CA GLU A 63 -11.52 -13.23 12.09
C GLU A 63 -12.98 -12.86 12.37
N MET A 64 -13.86 -13.15 11.42
CA MET A 64 -15.31 -13.13 11.65
C MET A 64 -15.70 -14.43 12.35
N LEU A 65 -16.04 -14.38 13.63
CA LEU A 65 -16.46 -15.55 14.38
C LEU A 65 -17.88 -15.98 14.01
N ASN A 66 -18.76 -14.99 13.85
CA ASN A 66 -20.13 -15.12 13.39
C ASN A 66 -20.57 -13.79 12.73
N ASP A 67 -21.87 -13.63 12.47
CA ASP A 67 -22.47 -12.42 11.91
C ASP A 67 -22.50 -11.22 12.88
N ARG A 68 -22.14 -11.40 14.15
CA ARG A 68 -22.17 -10.39 15.21
C ARG A 68 -20.86 -10.18 15.93
N GLU A 69 -19.82 -10.91 15.57
CA GLU A 69 -18.53 -10.82 16.26
C GLU A 69 -17.35 -10.88 15.30
N ILE A 70 -16.50 -9.83 15.35
CA ILE A 70 -15.19 -9.80 14.72
C ILE A 70 -14.11 -9.75 15.80
N ARG A 71 -13.13 -10.63 15.69
CA ARG A 71 -11.94 -10.61 16.54
C ARG A 71 -10.73 -10.14 15.76
N VAL A 72 -10.00 -9.17 16.32
CA VAL A 72 -8.77 -8.61 15.75
C VAL A 72 -7.63 -8.74 16.75
N SER A 73 -6.58 -9.44 16.35
CA SER A 73 -5.29 -9.43 17.03
C SER A 73 -4.32 -8.62 16.20
N ILE A 74 -3.77 -7.54 16.77
CA ILE A 74 -2.96 -6.58 16.01
C ILE A 74 -1.75 -6.14 16.83
N HIS A 75 -0.58 -6.12 16.17
CA HIS A 75 0.70 -5.77 16.76
C HIS A 75 1.42 -4.72 15.91
N ASN A 76 2.08 -3.77 16.59
CA ASN A 76 2.95 -2.76 16.00
C ASN A 76 2.25 -1.88 14.93
N ALA A 77 0.95 -1.68 15.01
CA ALA A 77 0.23 -0.71 14.17
C ALA A 77 -0.26 0.48 14.99
N VAL A 78 -0.32 1.65 14.36
CA VAL A 78 -0.85 2.88 14.98
C VAL A 78 -2.37 2.97 14.89
N GLY A 79 -2.97 2.25 13.95
CA GLY A 79 -4.41 2.20 13.75
C GLY A 79 -4.77 1.31 12.58
N PHE A 80 -6.06 1.05 12.40
CA PHE A 80 -6.60 0.37 11.23
C PHE A 80 -8.03 0.81 10.97
N THR A 81 -8.49 0.67 9.72
CA THR A 81 -9.89 0.76 9.33
C THR A 81 -10.41 -0.62 9.01
N LEU A 82 -11.56 -0.92 9.52
CA LEU A 82 -12.36 -2.09 9.21
C LEU A 82 -13.48 -1.67 8.27
N THR A 83 -13.54 -2.25 7.07
CA THR A 83 -14.73 -2.18 6.21
C THR A 83 -15.66 -3.30 6.63
N ILE A 84 -16.88 -2.98 7.03
CA ILE A 84 -17.84 -3.97 7.52
C ILE A 84 -18.15 -4.95 6.40
N PRO A 85 -17.85 -6.26 6.55
CA PRO A 85 -18.22 -7.26 5.58
C PRO A 85 -19.75 -7.39 5.47
N PRO A 86 -20.29 -7.62 4.27
CA PRO A 86 -21.75 -7.71 4.08
C PRO A 86 -22.42 -8.87 4.81
N GLN A 87 -21.62 -9.83 5.32
CA GLN A 87 -22.11 -10.94 6.14
C GLN A 87 -22.37 -10.55 7.59
N MET A 88 -21.91 -9.35 8.03
CA MET A 88 -22.13 -8.88 9.39
C MET A 88 -23.51 -8.28 9.55
N SER A 89 -24.09 -8.48 10.74
CA SER A 89 -25.33 -7.80 11.12
C SER A 89 -25.11 -6.29 11.18
N MET A 90 -25.96 -5.53 10.49
CA MET A 90 -25.91 -4.06 10.54
C MET A 90 -26.67 -3.47 11.73
N ASP A 91 -27.44 -4.30 12.44
CA ASP A 91 -28.18 -3.84 13.62
C ASP A 91 -27.23 -3.71 14.83
N TYR A 92 -26.49 -4.78 15.09
CA TYR A 92 -25.55 -4.84 16.20
C TYR A 92 -24.47 -5.87 15.96
N PHE A 93 -23.22 -5.48 16.17
CA PHE A 93 -22.11 -6.43 16.28
C PHE A 93 -20.99 -5.88 17.17
N THR A 94 -20.08 -6.74 17.55
CA THR A 94 -18.93 -6.41 18.38
C THR A 94 -17.61 -6.59 17.65
N VAL A 95 -16.65 -5.71 17.93
CA VAL A 95 -15.26 -5.85 17.49
C VAL A 95 -14.36 -5.97 18.71
N SER A 96 -13.72 -7.11 18.87
CA SER A 96 -12.74 -7.35 19.94
C SER A 96 -11.33 -7.14 19.40
N ILE A 97 -10.60 -6.17 19.95
CA ILE A 97 -9.25 -5.80 19.52
C ILE A 97 -8.28 -6.05 20.67
N ASN A 98 -7.44 -7.06 20.55
CA ASN A 98 -6.49 -7.48 21.61
C ASN A 98 -7.15 -7.61 22.99
N GLY A 99 -8.38 -8.16 23.04
CA GLY A 99 -9.15 -8.31 24.27
C GLY A 99 -9.97 -7.11 24.71
N GLN A 100 -9.88 -5.97 24.01
CA GLN A 100 -10.75 -4.82 24.25
C GLN A 100 -11.94 -4.87 23.28
N THR A 101 -13.17 -4.90 23.80
CA THR A 101 -14.39 -5.03 23.00
C THR A 101 -15.05 -3.68 22.75
N PHE A 102 -15.52 -3.48 21.53
CA PHE A 102 -16.30 -2.35 21.07
C PHE A 102 -17.65 -2.86 20.57
N ALA A 103 -18.71 -2.33 21.14
CA ALA A 103 -20.07 -2.56 20.65
C ALA A 103 -20.39 -1.53 19.56
N LEU A 104 -20.96 -1.98 18.48
CA LEU A 104 -21.35 -1.18 17.33
C LEU A 104 -22.84 -1.40 17.11
N ASP A 105 -23.61 -0.39 17.44
CA ASP A 105 -25.06 -0.37 17.35
C ASP A 105 -25.44 0.51 16.15
N HIS A 106 -26.17 -0.04 15.19
CA HIS A 106 -26.58 0.61 13.94
C HIS A 106 -25.49 1.49 13.30
N PRO A 107 -24.33 0.95 12.95
CA PRO A 107 -23.23 1.77 12.46
C PRO A 107 -23.63 2.50 11.17
N ALA A 108 -23.68 3.83 11.23
CA ALA A 108 -24.04 4.68 10.10
C ALA A 108 -23.01 4.64 8.96
N LYS A 109 -21.81 4.13 9.24
CA LYS A 109 -20.68 4.06 8.27
C LYS A 109 -20.28 2.61 8.05
N THR A 110 -19.99 2.27 6.80
CA THR A 110 -19.43 0.96 6.43
C THR A 110 -17.96 0.81 6.79
N ASN A 111 -17.26 1.91 7.08
CA ASN A 111 -15.85 1.93 7.44
C ASN A 111 -15.70 2.47 8.87
N ILE A 112 -15.09 1.68 9.74
CA ILE A 112 -14.86 2.02 11.14
C ILE A 112 -13.37 2.06 11.38
N THR A 113 -12.88 3.20 11.87
CA THR A 113 -11.45 3.40 12.14
C THR A 113 -11.17 3.25 13.63
N PHE A 114 -10.14 2.48 13.94
CA PHE A 114 -9.60 2.30 15.28
C PHE A 114 -8.17 2.82 15.33
N VAL A 115 -7.87 3.61 16.37
CA VAL A 115 -6.53 4.17 16.59
C VAL A 115 -5.96 3.68 17.93
N LYS A 116 -4.66 3.43 17.96
CA LYS A 116 -3.93 3.03 19.15
C LYS A 116 -3.35 4.27 19.82
N LYS A 117 -3.90 4.64 20.98
CA LYS A 117 -3.26 5.53 21.94
C LYS A 117 -2.70 4.67 23.09
N ARG A 118 -3.04 4.95 24.33
CA ARG A 118 -2.78 4.02 25.46
C ARG A 118 -3.64 2.76 25.35
N LYS A 119 -4.91 2.95 24.98
CA LYS A 119 -5.87 1.88 24.64
C LYS A 119 -6.35 2.08 23.21
N TRP A 120 -7.00 1.09 22.65
CA TRP A 120 -7.69 1.24 21.36
C TRP A 120 -8.89 2.17 21.53
N GLN A 121 -9.18 2.98 20.52
CA GLN A 121 -10.31 3.91 20.49
C GLN A 121 -10.86 3.97 19.07
N MET A 122 -12.17 4.08 18.94
CA MET A 122 -12.79 4.48 17.66
C MET A 122 -12.45 5.94 17.37
N SER A 123 -12.26 6.24 16.09
CA SER A 123 -11.88 7.58 15.63
C SER A 123 -12.47 7.88 14.27
N ASP A 124 -12.95 9.09 14.07
CA ASP A 124 -13.36 9.57 12.74
C ASP A 124 -12.18 10.07 11.90
N SER A 125 -11.01 10.19 12.49
CA SER A 125 -9.79 10.61 11.79
C SER A 125 -8.78 9.48 11.68
N ILE A 126 -8.13 9.39 10.51
CA ILE A 126 -7.04 8.48 10.27
C ILE A 126 -5.76 9.08 10.87
N PRO A 127 -4.98 8.32 11.64
CA PRO A 127 -3.71 8.80 12.16
C PRO A 127 -2.79 9.22 11.02
N THR A 128 -2.26 10.43 11.11
CA THR A 128 -1.23 10.87 10.16
C THR A 128 0.07 10.15 10.49
N VAL A 129 0.53 9.29 9.60
CA VAL A 129 1.84 8.64 9.70
C VAL A 129 2.78 9.36 8.76
N ASP A 130 3.93 9.78 9.28
CA ASP A 130 4.98 10.33 8.42
C ASP A 130 5.57 9.20 7.56
N PHE A 131 5.10 9.14 6.32
CA PHE A 131 5.57 8.16 5.34
C PHE A 131 7.01 8.39 4.90
N ARG A 132 7.63 9.53 5.27
CA ARG A 132 8.98 9.89 4.87
C ARG A 132 10.06 9.12 5.63
N LYS A 133 9.75 8.59 6.82
CA LYS A 133 10.67 7.78 7.61
C LYS A 133 10.56 6.30 7.24
N GLY A 134 11.52 5.78 6.50
CA GLY A 134 11.63 4.35 6.18
C GLY A 134 11.19 3.98 4.78
N THR A 135 11.17 4.93 3.86
CA THR A 135 10.98 4.68 2.43
C THR A 135 12.23 3.98 1.88
N GLY A 136 12.06 2.78 1.36
CA GLY A 136 13.16 2.08 0.70
C GLY A 136 13.44 2.69 -0.68
N ILE A 137 14.55 2.28 -1.29
CA ILE A 137 14.99 2.72 -2.62
C ILE A 137 13.88 2.65 -3.69
N LEU A 138 12.98 1.65 -3.58
CA LEU A 138 11.82 1.51 -4.48
C LEU A 138 10.81 2.66 -4.36
N ASP A 139 10.72 3.33 -3.22
CA ASP A 139 9.80 4.47 -3.07
C ASP A 139 10.32 5.71 -3.80
N VAL A 140 11.62 5.79 -4.05
CA VAL A 140 12.24 6.81 -4.90
C VAL A 140 11.79 6.61 -6.36
N TYR A 141 11.75 5.37 -6.85
CA TYR A 141 11.33 5.05 -8.21
C TYR A 141 9.81 5.19 -8.45
N LEU A 142 9.02 5.18 -7.40
CA LEU A 142 7.55 5.33 -7.50
C LEU A 142 7.08 6.79 -7.39
N LYS A 143 7.97 7.69 -7.04
CA LYS A 143 7.74 9.13 -7.12
C LYS A 143 8.25 9.65 -8.45
N SER A 144 7.74 10.80 -8.89
CA SER A 144 8.30 11.52 -10.04
C SER A 144 9.74 11.88 -9.74
N LEU A 145 10.67 11.00 -10.12
CA LEU A 145 12.10 11.29 -10.00
C LEU A 145 12.44 12.43 -10.96
N ARG A 146 13.18 13.41 -10.47
CA ARG A 146 13.66 14.54 -11.27
C ARG A 146 15.16 14.62 -11.08
N LEU A 147 15.88 14.74 -12.19
CA LEU A 147 17.33 14.91 -12.17
C LEU A 147 17.64 16.42 -12.23
N ILE A 148 18.37 16.91 -11.25
CA ILE A 148 18.80 18.31 -11.22
C ILE A 148 20.32 18.32 -11.38
N ILE A 149 20.80 18.96 -12.41
CA ILE A 149 22.24 19.13 -12.67
C ILE A 149 22.66 20.58 -12.47
N PRO A 150 23.91 20.86 -12.13
CA PRO A 150 24.44 22.23 -12.02
C PRO A 150 24.23 22.99 -13.33
N THR A 151 24.01 24.31 -13.24
CA THR A 151 23.84 25.19 -14.40
C THR A 151 25.04 25.17 -15.34
N ASN A 152 26.24 24.97 -14.77
CA ASN A 152 27.52 24.88 -15.49
C ASN A 152 27.99 23.43 -15.65
N ALA A 153 27.06 22.47 -15.73
CA ALA A 153 27.39 21.07 -15.88
C ALA A 153 28.25 20.83 -17.13
N THR A 154 29.30 20.04 -16.96
CA THR A 154 30.13 19.61 -18.08
C THR A 154 29.34 18.71 -19.05
N LYS A 155 29.79 18.63 -20.31
CA LYS A 155 29.17 17.74 -21.30
C LYS A 155 29.10 16.28 -20.82
N ALA A 156 30.14 15.82 -20.11
CA ALA A 156 30.18 14.50 -19.51
C ALA A 156 29.04 14.29 -18.49
N LEU A 157 28.81 15.27 -17.60
CA LEU A 157 27.75 15.19 -16.60
C LEU A 157 26.37 15.27 -17.24
N GLN A 158 26.18 16.08 -18.30
CA GLN A 158 24.97 16.12 -19.09
C GLN A 158 24.67 14.75 -19.73
N ASN A 159 25.67 14.13 -20.36
CA ASN A 159 25.51 12.80 -20.96
C ASN A 159 25.15 11.73 -19.92
N VAL A 160 25.73 11.79 -18.71
CA VAL A 160 25.36 10.89 -17.62
C VAL A 160 23.90 11.13 -17.17
N ALA A 161 23.48 12.39 -17.01
CA ALA A 161 22.10 12.72 -16.65
C ALA A 161 21.10 12.24 -17.71
N ASP A 162 21.41 12.44 -18.98
CA ASP A 162 20.59 11.98 -20.12
C ASP A 162 20.51 10.43 -20.14
N HIS A 163 21.61 9.74 -19.83
CA HIS A 163 21.61 8.30 -19.73
C HIS A 163 20.70 7.79 -18.59
N PHE A 164 20.72 8.46 -17.43
CA PHE A 164 19.81 8.15 -16.33
C PHE A 164 18.36 8.54 -16.60
N ALA A 165 18.15 9.65 -17.36
CA ALA A 165 16.80 10.07 -17.76
C ALA A 165 16.16 9.10 -18.77
N HIS A 166 16.98 8.41 -19.56
CA HIS A 166 16.56 7.53 -20.64
C HIS A 166 17.22 6.12 -20.52
N PRO A 167 17.07 5.41 -19.41
CA PRO A 167 17.86 4.20 -19.12
C PRO A 167 17.61 3.03 -20.10
N TYR A 168 16.60 3.11 -20.96
CA TYR A 168 16.15 1.97 -21.78
C TYR A 168 16.25 2.17 -23.30
N THR A 169 17.04 3.12 -23.76
CA THR A 169 17.25 3.29 -25.21
C THR A 169 18.15 2.22 -25.84
N ASN A 170 18.80 1.38 -25.03
CA ASN A 170 19.70 0.32 -25.48
C ASN A 170 19.09 -1.07 -25.32
N GLY A 171 18.05 -1.41 -26.10
CA GLY A 171 17.71 -2.81 -26.41
C GLY A 171 16.69 -3.51 -25.50
N PHE A 172 15.96 -2.82 -24.63
CA PHE A 172 14.80 -3.36 -23.93
C PHE A 172 13.48 -2.76 -24.44
N ASP A 173 12.39 -3.55 -24.33
CA ASP A 173 11.04 -3.32 -24.83
C ASP A 173 10.60 -1.85 -24.79
N PRO A 174 10.23 -1.24 -25.92
CA PRO A 174 9.83 0.16 -26.01
C PRO A 174 8.53 0.52 -25.30
N GLN A 175 7.87 -0.39 -24.60
CA GLN A 175 6.59 -0.15 -23.93
C GLN A 175 6.69 0.30 -22.47
N ILE A 176 7.88 0.38 -21.90
CA ILE A 176 8.09 0.88 -20.53
C ILE A 176 9.05 2.07 -20.55
N TYR A 177 8.61 3.18 -21.12
CA TYR A 177 9.37 4.43 -21.05
C TYR A 177 9.04 5.17 -19.75
N VAL A 178 9.97 5.15 -18.80
CA VAL A 178 9.95 6.10 -17.70
C VAL A 178 10.92 7.23 -18.05
N HIS A 179 10.37 8.35 -18.52
CA HIS A 179 11.15 9.56 -18.73
C HIS A 179 11.27 10.33 -17.41
N TYR A 180 12.49 10.54 -16.97
CA TYR A 180 12.77 11.43 -15.86
C TYR A 180 13.15 12.81 -16.41
N PRO A 181 12.41 13.89 -16.10
CA PRO A 181 12.78 15.21 -16.56
C PRO A 181 14.11 15.63 -15.92
N VAL A 182 15.03 16.14 -16.76
CA VAL A 182 16.31 16.73 -16.35
C VAL A 182 16.16 18.23 -16.32
N TYR A 183 16.53 18.86 -15.22
CA TYR A 183 16.53 20.30 -15.04
C TYR A 183 17.95 20.79 -14.74
N THR A 184 18.35 21.93 -15.29
CA THR A 184 19.46 22.68 -14.72
C THR A 184 19.02 23.43 -13.47
N ALA A 185 19.92 23.72 -12.56
CA ALA A 185 19.58 24.30 -11.25
C ALA A 185 18.75 25.60 -11.32
N ASN A 186 18.93 26.38 -12.38
CA ASN A 186 18.17 27.61 -12.63
C ASN A 186 16.79 27.39 -13.29
N GLN A 187 16.48 26.18 -13.74
CA GLN A 187 15.21 25.82 -14.41
C GLN A 187 14.23 25.11 -13.48
N VAL A 188 14.63 24.82 -12.24
CA VAL A 188 13.80 24.10 -11.29
C VAL A 188 12.63 24.99 -10.87
N PRO A 189 11.36 24.60 -11.16
CA PRO A 189 10.21 25.38 -10.72
C PRO A 189 10.10 25.44 -9.20
N ALA A 190 9.72 26.61 -8.66
CA ALA A 190 9.67 26.87 -7.22
C ALA A 190 8.80 25.86 -6.43
N HIS A 191 7.72 25.34 -7.04
CA HIS A 191 6.82 24.37 -6.40
C HIS A 191 7.42 22.97 -6.20
N ILE A 192 8.64 22.73 -6.69
CA ILE A 192 9.33 21.43 -6.53
C ILE A 192 9.92 21.29 -5.11
N PHE A 193 10.18 22.41 -4.43
CA PHE A 193 10.77 22.45 -3.09
C PHE A 193 9.75 22.65 -1.96
N GLY A 194 8.45 22.67 -2.27
CA GLY A 194 7.36 22.82 -1.33
C GLY A 194 6.87 21.51 -0.70
#